data_3d1ad9d451e5ce10a6d1c2d320768785
#
_entry.id   3d1ad9d451e5ce10a6d1c2d320768785
#
_cell.length_a   1.000
_cell.length_b   1.000
_cell.length_c   1.000
_cell.angle_alpha   90.00
_cell.angle_beta   90.00
_cell.angle_gamma   90.00
#
_symmetry.space_group_name_H-M   'P 1'
#
loop_
_entity.id
_entity.type
_entity.pdbx_description
1 polymer ?
#
loop_
_entity_poly.entity_id
_entity_poly.type
_entity_poly.pdbx_seq_one_letter_code
_entity_poly.pdbx_strand_id
1 'polypeptide(L)'
;YQQDQPLDEQTDSLINFLWSGGVTENTAKVTGQVSMDSDSIRLVVSTRKDLVSSTYSDYKIADSTINNRLVTFDLRSLEPNTQYYYGLEIDNNAERVTNYTGKFKTVSNEPMSFSFALGACSKSGNGSVYNTIANDDILFFMHTGDLHYSDIGSDNINRFRSAYENQLSGTDMGRLFKNTPMAYMWDDHDYGPNNSDATAPGRNSSRLAYQEFVPHYPLDAGSGDVPIYQSFNVGRVLFILTDNRSERTPYRASSSNKTVLGSQQKAWFKNKLLEAQGTYPLIVWVNTFPWISEQGEGDDGWEWYQEERNEIANFIVDNDIKGLCMLSGDAHMIAIDDGTNSNYSNTEGEGFPVFHAGALSRSGSYKGGPYSHGAFPGEGQYGLMSVEDRGGDEIKVVWS
;
A
#
# COMPACT_ATOMS: atom_id res chain seq x y z
N TYR A 1 46.66 9.89 15.97
CA TYR A 1 45.33 9.31 15.77
C TYR A 1 44.36 10.49 15.71
N GLN A 2 44.00 10.94 14.49
CA GLN A 2 42.88 11.82 14.22
C GLN A 2 41.63 10.95 14.27
N GLN A 3 40.71 11.24 15.18
CA GLN A 3 39.36 10.71 15.17
C GLN A 3 38.63 11.34 13.98
N ASP A 4 38.19 10.50 13.06
CA ASP A 4 37.22 10.89 12.05
C ASP A 4 35.92 11.28 12.77
N GLN A 5 35.63 12.59 12.78
CA GLN A 5 34.33 13.10 13.19
C GLN A 5 33.32 12.63 12.13
N PRO A 6 32.12 12.15 12.54
CA PRO A 6 31.05 11.91 11.58
C PRO A 6 30.73 13.25 10.90
N LEU A 7 30.74 13.26 9.58
CA LEU A 7 30.26 14.39 8.80
C LEU A 7 28.80 14.67 9.22
N ASP A 8 28.62 15.89 9.73
CA ASP A 8 27.33 16.44 10.11
C ASP A 8 26.42 16.49 8.85
N GLU A 9 25.47 15.54 8.72
CA GLU A 9 24.53 15.44 7.60
C GLU A 9 23.40 16.49 7.71
N GLN A 10 23.74 17.70 7.98
CA GLN A 10 22.83 18.85 7.91
C GLN A 10 23.21 19.76 6.73
N THR A 11 23.30 19.16 5.53
CA THR A 11 23.13 19.95 4.31
C THR A 11 21.62 20.03 4.05
N ASP A 12 21.09 21.25 3.93
CA ASP A 12 19.70 21.52 3.55
C ASP A 12 19.32 20.63 2.34
N SER A 13 18.60 19.55 2.62
CA SER A 13 18.17 18.64 1.59
C SER A 13 17.17 19.35 0.70
N LEU A 14 17.48 19.47 -0.59
CA LEU A 14 16.52 20.02 -1.56
C LEU A 14 15.33 19.09 -1.80
N ILE A 15 15.35 17.88 -1.26
CA ILE A 15 14.32 16.86 -1.44
C ILE A 15 13.70 16.58 -0.07
N ASN A 16 12.40 16.87 0.07
CA ASN A 16 11.65 16.58 1.28
C ASN A 16 11.39 15.08 1.42
N PHE A 17 10.96 14.45 0.33
CA PHE A 17 10.81 13.00 0.22
C PHE A 17 10.90 12.55 -1.25
N LEU A 18 11.16 11.26 -1.42
CA LEU A 18 11.19 10.59 -2.71
C LEU A 18 10.86 9.12 -2.49
N TRP A 19 9.88 8.60 -3.21
CA TRP A 19 9.45 7.21 -3.08
C TRP A 19 9.00 6.62 -4.40
N SER A 20 8.97 5.29 -4.48
CA SER A 20 8.56 4.55 -5.67
C SER A 20 7.43 3.56 -5.37
N GLY A 21 6.67 3.23 -6.39
CA GLY A 21 5.61 2.22 -6.37
C GLY A 21 5.10 1.95 -7.77
N GLY A 22 3.96 1.28 -7.90
CA GLY A 22 3.41 0.91 -9.19
C GLY A 22 4.40 0.13 -10.05
N VAL A 23 5.27 -0.68 -9.40
CA VAL A 23 6.36 -1.40 -10.07
C VAL A 23 5.82 -2.67 -10.71
N THR A 24 5.99 -2.77 -12.01
CA THR A 24 5.67 -3.96 -12.81
C THR A 24 6.94 -4.56 -13.43
N GLU A 25 6.79 -5.46 -14.38
CA GLU A 25 7.95 -6.00 -15.10
C GLU A 25 8.69 -4.95 -15.95
N ASN A 26 7.99 -3.91 -16.41
CA ASN A 26 8.56 -2.93 -17.35
C ASN A 26 8.19 -1.47 -17.06
N THR A 27 7.50 -1.22 -15.94
CA THR A 27 7.13 0.14 -15.49
C THR A 27 7.42 0.35 -14.02
N ALA A 28 7.55 1.61 -13.63
CA ALA A 28 7.54 2.06 -12.24
C ALA A 28 7.05 3.50 -12.18
N LYS A 29 6.55 3.92 -11.04
CA LYS A 29 6.21 5.32 -10.76
C LYS A 29 7.09 5.83 -9.63
N VAL A 30 7.61 7.04 -9.76
CA VAL A 30 8.38 7.72 -8.72
C VAL A 30 7.72 9.07 -8.45
N THR A 31 7.43 9.34 -7.19
CA THR A 31 6.91 10.62 -6.73
C THR A 31 7.89 11.24 -5.73
N GLY A 32 8.13 12.54 -5.86
CA GLY A 32 8.99 13.28 -4.95
C GLY A 32 8.52 14.71 -4.74
N GLN A 33 8.92 15.29 -3.61
CA GLN A 33 8.70 16.68 -3.32
C GLN A 33 10.03 17.37 -3.04
N VAL A 34 10.22 18.55 -3.62
CA VAL A 34 11.41 19.37 -3.38
C VAL A 34 11.08 20.54 -2.45
N SER A 35 12.12 21.07 -1.77
CA SER A 35 11.95 22.12 -0.76
C SER A 35 11.78 23.53 -1.35
N MET A 36 12.10 23.71 -2.64
CA MET A 36 12.04 24.99 -3.33
C MET A 36 11.41 24.85 -4.72
N ASP A 37 10.91 25.96 -5.24
CA ASP A 37 10.42 26.03 -6.61
C ASP A 37 11.58 25.85 -7.60
N SER A 38 11.36 25.10 -8.69
CA SER A 38 12.35 24.86 -9.75
C SER A 38 11.64 24.54 -11.06
N ASP A 39 12.12 25.11 -12.15
CA ASP A 39 11.63 24.87 -13.50
C ASP A 39 12.32 23.70 -14.21
N SER A 40 13.31 23.11 -13.58
CA SER A 40 14.21 22.12 -14.22
C SER A 40 14.49 20.95 -13.29
N ILE A 41 13.49 20.07 -13.13
CA ILE A 41 13.63 18.82 -12.37
C ILE A 41 13.42 17.65 -13.30
N ARG A 42 14.33 16.66 -13.28
CA ARG A 42 14.14 15.39 -13.97
C ARG A 42 14.58 14.21 -13.12
N LEU A 43 13.97 13.06 -13.38
CA LEU A 43 14.38 11.81 -12.77
C LEU A 43 15.60 11.26 -13.53
N VAL A 44 16.58 10.80 -12.76
CA VAL A 44 17.77 10.09 -13.23
C VAL A 44 17.65 8.64 -12.81
N VAL A 45 17.77 7.70 -13.74
CA VAL A 45 17.57 6.26 -13.47
C VAL A 45 18.72 5.45 -14.07
N SER A 46 19.25 4.50 -13.31
CA SER A 46 20.34 3.62 -13.76
C SER A 46 20.24 2.26 -13.10
N THR A 47 20.81 1.24 -13.72
CA THR A 47 21.04 -0.07 -13.09
C THR A 47 22.26 -0.05 -12.16
N ARG A 48 22.99 1.05 -12.11
CA ARG A 48 24.18 1.25 -11.27
C ARG A 48 23.85 2.21 -10.12
N LYS A 49 24.31 1.87 -8.92
CA LYS A 49 24.10 2.70 -7.72
C LYS A 49 24.74 4.09 -7.81
N ASP A 50 25.85 4.20 -8.54
CA ASP A 50 26.56 5.47 -8.78
C ASP A 50 25.89 6.33 -9.87
N LEU A 51 24.75 5.90 -10.40
CA LEU A 51 23.98 6.54 -11.45
C LEU A 51 24.78 6.83 -12.75
N VAL A 52 25.89 6.12 -12.98
CA VAL A 52 26.62 6.18 -14.26
C VAL A 52 25.82 5.44 -15.33
N SER A 53 25.87 5.92 -16.57
CA SER A 53 25.08 5.40 -17.70
C SER A 53 23.57 5.49 -17.48
N SER A 54 23.13 6.62 -16.96
CA SER A 54 21.72 6.88 -16.64
C SER A 54 20.87 7.15 -17.87
N THR A 55 19.59 6.81 -17.74
CA THR A 55 18.50 7.38 -18.53
C THR A 55 17.85 8.51 -17.75
N TYR A 56 17.20 9.43 -18.46
CA TYR A 56 16.63 10.63 -17.91
C TYR A 56 15.17 10.75 -18.34
N SER A 57 14.30 11.18 -17.41
CA SER A 57 12.95 11.60 -17.78
C SER A 57 12.96 12.95 -18.48
N ASP A 58 11.80 13.35 -19.02
CA ASP A 58 11.55 14.73 -19.36
C ASP A 58 11.61 15.63 -18.11
N TYR A 59 11.90 16.91 -18.33
CA TYR A 59 11.90 17.90 -17.26
C TYR A 59 10.48 18.17 -16.75
N LYS A 60 10.38 18.39 -15.46
CA LYS A 60 9.16 18.77 -14.73
C LYS A 60 9.39 20.09 -13.98
N ILE A 61 8.29 20.78 -13.73
CA ILE A 61 8.25 22.00 -12.91
C ILE A 61 7.76 21.62 -11.51
N ALA A 62 8.46 22.09 -10.49
CA ALA A 62 8.01 22.07 -9.11
C ALA A 62 7.66 23.50 -8.71
N ASP A 63 6.40 23.76 -8.41
CA ASP A 63 5.88 25.09 -8.07
C ASP A 63 4.95 24.99 -6.86
N SER A 64 5.21 25.85 -5.87
CA SER A 64 4.46 25.85 -4.61
C SER A 64 2.96 26.16 -4.78
N THR A 65 2.59 26.85 -5.85
CA THR A 65 1.21 27.29 -6.11
C THR A 65 0.43 26.35 -7.05
N ILE A 66 1.15 25.62 -7.90
CA ILE A 66 0.55 24.75 -8.93
C ILE A 66 0.42 23.31 -8.42
N ASN A 67 1.52 22.72 -7.94
CA ASN A 67 1.59 21.30 -7.61
C ASN A 67 2.21 21.03 -6.23
N ASN A 68 2.26 22.01 -5.34
CA ASN A 68 2.88 21.89 -4.03
C ASN A 68 4.32 21.37 -4.08
N ARG A 69 5.08 21.74 -5.13
CA ARG A 69 6.43 21.25 -5.43
C ARG A 69 6.54 19.73 -5.60
N LEU A 70 5.43 19.08 -5.89
CA LEU A 70 5.37 17.64 -6.11
C LEU A 70 5.66 17.32 -7.57
N VAL A 71 6.49 16.33 -7.82
CA VAL A 71 6.82 15.83 -9.15
C VAL A 71 6.62 14.31 -9.20
N THR A 72 5.93 13.84 -10.23
CA THR A 72 5.69 12.42 -10.45
C THR A 72 6.20 12.00 -11.81
N PHE A 73 6.92 10.90 -11.88
CA PHE A 73 7.53 10.35 -13.08
C PHE A 73 7.02 8.93 -13.33
N ASP A 74 6.48 8.70 -14.52
CA ASP A 74 6.12 7.37 -14.99
C ASP A 74 7.27 6.81 -15.83
N LEU A 75 7.90 5.76 -15.33
CA LEU A 75 8.95 5.03 -16.02
C LEU A 75 8.34 3.91 -16.86
N ARG A 76 8.87 3.74 -18.06
CA ARG A 76 8.41 2.72 -19.02
C ARG A 76 9.61 2.06 -19.70
N SER A 77 9.36 0.91 -20.33
CA SER A 77 10.40 0.16 -21.06
C SER A 77 11.60 -0.21 -20.18
N LEU A 78 11.32 -0.53 -18.93
CA LEU A 78 12.29 -1.10 -18.00
C LEU A 78 12.51 -2.58 -18.32
N GLU A 79 13.69 -3.11 -18.00
CA GLU A 79 13.97 -4.55 -18.11
C GLU A 79 13.34 -5.31 -16.92
N PRO A 80 12.73 -6.48 -17.16
CA PRO A 80 12.16 -7.31 -16.09
C PRO A 80 13.23 -7.79 -15.10
N ASN A 81 12.80 -8.07 -13.86
CA ASN A 81 13.63 -8.64 -12.79
C ASN A 81 14.96 -7.92 -12.57
N THR A 82 14.98 -6.58 -12.78
CA THR A 82 16.18 -5.75 -12.80
C THR A 82 16.17 -4.73 -11.68
N GLN A 83 17.31 -4.59 -10.98
CA GLN A 83 17.50 -3.58 -9.94
C GLN A 83 17.80 -2.23 -10.59
N TYR A 84 17.02 -1.21 -10.22
CA TYR A 84 17.21 0.18 -10.62
C TYR A 84 17.52 1.06 -9.41
N TYR A 85 18.31 2.10 -9.66
CA TYR A 85 18.61 3.20 -8.73
C TYR A 85 18.11 4.49 -9.36
N TYR A 86 17.61 5.42 -8.56
CA TYR A 86 17.04 6.65 -9.06
C TYR A 86 17.30 7.83 -8.13
N GLY A 87 17.29 9.03 -8.69
CA GLY A 87 17.41 10.29 -7.95
C GLY A 87 16.88 11.45 -8.77
N LEU A 88 16.78 12.64 -8.17
CA LEU A 88 16.36 13.85 -8.86
C LEU A 88 17.54 14.73 -9.21
N GLU A 89 17.67 15.11 -10.48
CA GLU A 89 18.51 16.21 -10.91
C GLU A 89 17.68 17.49 -10.86
N ILE A 90 18.16 18.49 -10.12
CA ILE A 90 17.48 19.76 -9.87
C ILE A 90 18.39 20.88 -10.38
N ASP A 91 17.88 21.75 -11.27
CA ASP A 91 18.61 22.88 -11.85
C ASP A 91 19.94 22.50 -12.52
N ASN A 92 19.95 21.37 -13.22
CA ASN A 92 21.12 20.78 -13.89
C ASN A 92 22.29 20.45 -12.92
N ASN A 93 22.02 20.35 -11.63
CA ASN A 93 23.02 20.01 -10.63
C ASN A 93 23.02 18.50 -10.33
N ALA A 94 23.91 17.76 -11.01
CA ALA A 94 24.05 16.32 -10.88
C ALA A 94 24.69 15.90 -9.53
N GLU A 95 25.48 16.74 -8.89
CA GLU A 95 26.10 16.41 -7.59
C GLU A 95 25.08 16.18 -6.48
N ARG A 96 23.89 16.77 -6.60
CA ARG A 96 22.80 16.62 -5.63
C ARG A 96 22.01 15.31 -5.81
N VAL A 97 22.15 14.63 -6.93
CA VAL A 97 21.46 13.36 -7.23
C VAL A 97 21.98 12.23 -6.36
N THR A 98 23.29 12.18 -6.14
CA THR A 98 23.93 11.03 -5.47
C THR A 98 23.65 10.97 -3.97
N ASN A 99 23.37 12.08 -3.32
CA ASN A 99 23.13 12.14 -1.88
C ASN A 99 21.74 11.66 -1.46
N TYR A 100 20.80 11.57 -2.42
CA TYR A 100 19.42 11.13 -2.15
C TYR A 100 18.94 10.06 -3.14
N THR A 101 19.78 9.05 -3.36
CA THR A 101 19.49 7.95 -4.29
C THR A 101 18.58 6.92 -3.65
N GLY A 102 17.46 6.61 -4.31
CA GLY A 102 16.56 5.51 -4.00
C GLY A 102 16.82 4.28 -4.88
N LYS A 103 16.08 3.21 -4.63
CA LYS A 103 16.14 1.99 -5.45
C LYS A 103 14.78 1.31 -5.52
N PHE A 104 14.54 0.59 -6.61
CA PHE A 104 13.46 -0.39 -6.76
C PHE A 104 13.93 -1.53 -7.66
N LYS A 105 13.26 -2.67 -7.57
CA LYS A 105 13.48 -3.80 -8.48
C LYS A 105 12.20 -4.07 -9.25
N THR A 106 12.28 -4.13 -10.60
CA THR A 106 11.17 -4.57 -11.45
C THR A 106 10.87 -6.05 -11.18
N VAL A 107 9.62 -6.42 -11.34
CA VAL A 107 9.17 -7.80 -11.14
C VAL A 107 9.35 -8.63 -12.41
N SER A 108 8.92 -9.87 -12.41
CA SER A 108 8.78 -10.73 -13.58
C SER A 108 7.34 -11.25 -13.64
N ASN A 109 6.84 -11.57 -14.81
CA ASN A 109 5.60 -12.33 -15.00
C ASN A 109 5.84 -13.84 -15.00
N GLU A 110 7.12 -14.27 -15.10
CA GLU A 110 7.53 -15.66 -14.96
C GLU A 110 7.54 -16.08 -13.47
N PRO A 111 7.50 -17.39 -13.17
CA PRO A 111 7.62 -17.88 -11.80
C PRO A 111 8.81 -17.25 -11.06
N MET A 112 8.56 -16.65 -9.90
CA MET A 112 9.61 -16.07 -9.08
C MET A 112 9.30 -16.18 -7.59
N SER A 113 10.33 -16.44 -6.80
CA SER A 113 10.26 -16.39 -5.35
C SER A 113 10.62 -14.99 -4.86
N PHE A 114 9.87 -14.48 -3.88
CA PHE A 114 10.08 -13.15 -3.31
C PHE A 114 9.52 -13.07 -1.89
N SER A 115 9.94 -12.03 -1.18
CA SER A 115 9.35 -11.68 0.11
C SER A 115 8.90 -10.21 0.06
N PHE A 116 7.87 -9.89 0.83
CA PHE A 116 7.43 -8.52 1.06
C PHE A 116 7.00 -8.33 2.51
N ALA A 117 7.09 -7.10 2.99
CA ALA A 117 6.58 -6.76 4.31
C ALA A 117 5.16 -6.20 4.21
N LEU A 118 4.35 -6.45 5.25
CA LEU A 118 3.01 -5.92 5.44
C LEU A 118 2.98 -5.10 6.72
N GLY A 119 2.37 -3.91 6.69
CA GLY A 119 2.13 -3.10 7.88
C GLY A 119 1.00 -2.09 7.66
N ALA A 120 0.52 -1.54 8.76
CA ALA A 120 -0.54 -0.53 8.81
C ALA A 120 -0.36 0.39 10.02
N CYS A 121 -1.17 1.44 10.12
CA CYS A 121 -1.31 2.24 11.33
C CYS A 121 -0.03 2.98 11.73
N SER A 122 0.38 3.90 10.86
CA SER A 122 1.57 4.74 10.97
C SER A 122 1.25 6.10 11.59
N LYS A 123 1.23 6.21 12.91
CA LYS A 123 1.01 7.49 13.60
C LYS A 123 2.16 8.50 13.40
N SER A 124 3.36 7.98 13.16
CA SER A 124 4.58 8.77 12.99
C SER A 124 5.43 8.19 11.87
N GLY A 125 6.03 9.06 11.05
CA GLY A 125 7.03 8.69 10.05
C GLY A 125 8.41 8.38 10.66
N ASN A 126 8.55 8.39 11.99
CA ASN A 126 9.77 8.04 12.71
C ASN A 126 9.51 6.89 13.66
N GLY A 127 10.40 5.92 13.70
CA GLY A 127 10.31 4.74 14.55
C GLY A 127 11.25 3.62 14.11
N SER A 128 11.77 2.87 15.08
CA SER A 128 12.73 1.78 14.82
C SER A 128 12.17 0.67 13.92
N VAL A 129 10.85 0.49 13.88
CA VAL A 129 10.18 -0.52 13.04
C VAL A 129 10.49 -0.31 11.56
N TYR A 130 10.50 0.94 11.07
CA TYR A 130 10.85 1.23 9.67
C TYR A 130 12.29 0.85 9.34
N ASN A 131 13.20 1.04 10.31
CA ASN A 131 14.60 0.64 10.18
C ASN A 131 14.77 -0.86 10.17
N THR A 132 13.97 -1.58 10.96
CA THR A 132 13.95 -3.04 10.96
C THR A 132 13.48 -3.57 9.60
N ILE A 133 12.34 -3.09 9.10
CA ILE A 133 11.81 -3.45 7.78
C ILE A 133 12.83 -3.13 6.66
N ALA A 134 13.51 -1.98 6.74
CA ALA A 134 14.49 -1.58 5.73
C ALA A 134 15.73 -2.49 5.66
N ASN A 135 15.98 -3.30 6.69
CA ASN A 135 17.06 -4.29 6.73
C ASN A 135 16.63 -5.67 6.22
N ASP A 136 15.33 -5.91 6.03
CA ASP A 136 14.82 -7.14 5.45
C ASP A 136 15.05 -7.16 3.92
N ASP A 137 15.29 -8.34 3.38
CA ASP A 137 15.41 -8.54 1.92
C ASP A 137 14.02 -8.67 1.30
N ILE A 138 13.34 -7.54 1.14
CA ILE A 138 11.98 -7.46 0.62
C ILE A 138 11.92 -6.79 -0.75
N LEU A 139 11.04 -7.30 -1.60
CA LEU A 139 10.82 -6.78 -2.94
C LEU A 139 10.03 -5.46 -2.91
N PHE A 140 9.02 -5.38 -2.04
CA PHE A 140 8.18 -4.20 -1.81
C PHE A 140 7.62 -4.19 -0.39
N PHE A 141 7.05 -3.07 0.01
CA PHE A 141 6.30 -2.93 1.25
C PHE A 141 4.82 -2.69 0.94
N MET A 142 3.93 -3.55 1.48
CA MET A 142 2.49 -3.40 1.42
C MET A 142 2.02 -2.61 2.64
N HIS A 143 1.46 -1.42 2.43
CA HIS A 143 0.86 -0.64 3.50
C HIS A 143 -0.67 -0.69 3.38
N THR A 144 -1.33 -1.22 4.40
CA THR A 144 -2.77 -1.48 4.40
C THR A 144 -3.57 -0.45 5.19
N GLY A 145 -3.22 0.81 5.01
CA GLY A 145 -3.98 1.94 5.52
C GLY A 145 -3.44 2.57 6.80
N ASP A 146 -4.01 3.73 7.12
CA ASP A 146 -3.56 4.59 8.22
C ASP A 146 -2.09 5.00 8.08
N LEU A 147 -1.74 5.47 6.89
CA LEU A 147 -0.42 6.06 6.65
C LEU A 147 -0.23 7.32 7.50
N HIS A 148 -1.32 8.03 7.81
CA HIS A 148 -1.35 9.16 8.74
C HIS A 148 -2.64 9.16 9.58
N TYR A 149 -2.63 9.93 10.68
CA TYR A 149 -3.75 10.07 11.62
C TYR A 149 -4.19 11.54 11.71
N SER A 150 -4.40 12.18 10.57
CA SER A 150 -4.79 13.61 10.51
C SER A 150 -6.29 13.84 10.67
N ASP A 151 -7.11 12.80 10.54
CA ASP A 151 -8.57 12.82 10.78
C ASP A 151 -9.29 13.99 10.10
N ILE A 152 -9.08 14.16 8.80
CA ILE A 152 -9.48 15.36 8.06
C ILE A 152 -10.98 15.32 7.74
N GLY A 153 -11.79 16.00 8.54
CA GLY A 153 -13.24 16.11 8.37
C GLY A 153 -13.71 17.28 7.48
N SER A 154 -12.94 17.70 6.49
CA SER A 154 -13.31 18.80 5.59
C SER A 154 -12.79 18.58 4.18
N ASP A 155 -13.52 19.07 3.18
CA ASP A 155 -13.08 19.05 1.78
C ASP A 155 -12.04 20.14 1.52
N ASN A 156 -10.81 19.88 1.94
CA ASN A 156 -9.67 20.79 1.82
C ASN A 156 -8.42 20.01 1.43
N ILE A 157 -8.09 20.02 0.15
CA ILE A 157 -6.98 19.27 -0.42
C ILE A 157 -5.62 19.59 0.22
N ASN A 158 -5.40 20.85 0.63
CA ASN A 158 -4.13 21.24 1.24
C ASN A 158 -3.91 20.57 2.61
N ARG A 159 -4.98 20.24 3.35
CA ARG A 159 -4.84 19.47 4.60
C ARG A 159 -4.41 18.04 4.32
N PHE A 160 -4.95 17.39 3.29
CA PHE A 160 -4.53 16.06 2.88
C PHE A 160 -3.10 16.06 2.35
N ARG A 161 -2.74 17.03 1.49
CA ARG A 161 -1.37 17.21 1.02
C ARG A 161 -0.39 17.34 2.18
N SER A 162 -0.70 18.22 3.16
CA SER A 162 0.15 18.38 4.35
C SER A 162 0.24 17.12 5.21
N ALA A 163 -0.81 16.30 5.26
CA ALA A 163 -0.78 15.04 6.00
C ALA A 163 0.21 14.04 5.36
N TYR A 164 0.15 13.86 4.03
CA TYR A 164 1.15 13.06 3.30
C TYR A 164 2.56 13.62 3.44
N GLU A 165 2.73 14.94 3.25
CA GLU A 165 4.02 15.62 3.35
C GLU A 165 4.68 15.40 4.71
N ASN A 166 3.94 15.65 5.79
CA ASN A 166 4.44 15.46 7.16
C ASN A 166 4.87 14.03 7.43
N GLN A 167 4.13 13.07 6.92
CA GLN A 167 4.40 11.66 7.16
C GLN A 167 5.59 11.17 6.33
N LEU A 168 5.62 11.50 5.04
CA LEU A 168 6.68 11.09 4.11
C LEU A 168 8.02 11.78 4.36
N SER A 169 8.01 12.97 4.97
CA SER A 169 9.23 13.69 5.41
C SER A 169 9.84 13.10 6.70
N GLY A 170 9.19 12.11 7.33
CA GLY A 170 9.75 11.40 8.47
C GLY A 170 11.03 10.65 8.09
N THR A 171 12.09 10.81 8.87
CA THR A 171 13.43 10.29 8.50
C THR A 171 13.45 8.78 8.28
N ASP A 172 12.81 8.00 9.16
CA ASP A 172 12.87 6.55 9.10
C ASP A 172 11.95 5.98 8.01
N MET A 173 10.72 6.47 7.90
CA MET A 173 9.78 6.10 6.87
C MET A 173 10.27 6.55 5.49
N GLY A 174 10.73 7.81 5.36
CA GLY A 174 11.26 8.33 4.10
C GLY A 174 12.47 7.53 3.60
N ARG A 175 13.34 7.04 4.51
CA ARG A 175 14.44 6.15 4.16
C ARG A 175 13.95 4.79 3.67
N LEU A 176 12.96 4.18 4.33
CA LEU A 176 12.36 2.92 3.91
C LEU A 176 11.72 3.08 2.51
N PHE A 177 10.83 4.04 2.33
CA PHE A 177 10.04 4.21 1.12
C PHE A 177 10.87 4.63 -0.10
N LYS A 178 11.97 5.35 0.11
CA LYS A 178 12.94 5.66 -0.94
C LYS A 178 13.64 4.39 -1.49
N ASN A 179 13.88 3.40 -0.63
CA ASN A 179 14.66 2.21 -0.97
C ASN A 179 13.83 0.95 -1.19
N THR A 180 12.52 1.03 -0.93
CA THR A 180 11.61 -0.11 -1.05
C THR A 180 10.32 0.38 -1.71
N PRO A 181 9.95 -0.16 -2.89
CA PRO A 181 8.71 0.21 -3.57
C PRO A 181 7.50 -0.03 -2.69
N MET A 182 6.51 0.85 -2.83
CA MET A 182 5.27 0.79 -2.06
C MET A 182 4.13 0.22 -2.90
N ALA A 183 3.33 -0.66 -2.28
CA ALA A 183 1.96 -0.93 -2.65
C ALA A 183 1.08 -0.46 -1.49
N TYR A 184 0.21 0.51 -1.73
CA TYR A 184 -0.53 1.18 -0.68
C TYR A 184 -2.01 1.27 -0.98
N MET A 185 -2.82 0.90 0.01
CA MET A 185 -4.25 1.14 0.08
C MET A 185 -4.54 1.92 1.36
N TRP A 186 -5.34 2.99 1.27
CA TRP A 186 -5.74 3.77 2.44
C TRP A 186 -6.71 3.03 3.37
N ASP A 187 -6.86 3.57 4.59
CA ASP A 187 -7.97 3.23 5.46
C ASP A 187 -8.67 4.51 5.98
N ASP A 188 -9.40 4.48 7.08
CA ASP A 188 -10.28 5.58 7.50
C ASP A 188 -9.52 6.87 7.83
N HIS A 189 -8.43 6.80 8.58
CA HIS A 189 -7.65 7.98 9.00
C HIS A 189 -6.96 8.71 7.84
N ASP A 190 -6.66 8.01 6.75
CA ASP A 190 -6.14 8.61 5.52
C ASP A 190 -7.26 9.25 4.69
N TYR A 191 -8.42 8.58 4.66
CA TYR A 191 -9.57 8.98 3.85
C TYR A 191 -10.39 10.10 4.51
N GLY A 192 -10.48 10.12 5.84
CA GLY A 192 -11.25 11.09 6.60
C GLY A 192 -11.08 10.97 8.11
N PRO A 193 -12.08 11.31 8.91
CA PRO A 193 -12.12 11.01 10.34
C PRO A 193 -12.20 9.52 10.62
N ASN A 194 -11.88 9.13 11.87
CA ASN A 194 -12.01 7.76 12.35
C ASN A 194 -13.35 7.10 11.96
N ASN A 195 -13.30 5.88 11.46
CA ASN A 195 -14.41 5.07 10.93
C ASN A 195 -15.11 5.70 9.71
N SER A 196 -14.40 6.48 8.90
CA SER A 196 -14.94 7.15 7.71
C SER A 196 -15.58 6.18 6.70
N ASP A 197 -16.59 6.71 6.02
CA ASP A 197 -17.39 6.02 4.99
C ASP A 197 -17.68 6.96 3.79
N ALA A 198 -18.52 6.54 2.87
CA ALA A 198 -18.88 7.30 1.66
C ALA A 198 -19.41 8.72 1.91
N THR A 199 -19.82 9.03 3.14
CA THR A 199 -20.33 10.35 3.54
C THR A 199 -19.25 11.28 4.07
N ALA A 200 -17.98 10.85 4.10
CA ALA A 200 -16.87 11.68 4.56
C ALA A 200 -16.82 13.01 3.83
N PRO A 201 -16.83 14.15 4.55
CA PRO A 201 -16.86 15.47 3.89
C PRO A 201 -15.66 15.73 2.98
N GLY A 202 -14.50 15.12 3.29
CA GLY A 202 -13.26 15.29 2.56
C GLY A 202 -13.01 14.30 1.42
N ARG A 203 -13.98 13.45 1.07
CA ARG A 203 -13.78 12.33 0.11
C ARG A 203 -13.15 12.75 -1.23
N ASN A 204 -13.57 13.85 -1.81
CA ASN A 204 -13.02 14.33 -3.08
C ASN A 204 -11.54 14.76 -2.90
N SER A 205 -11.26 15.56 -1.89
CA SER A 205 -9.88 16.00 -1.58
C SER A 205 -8.95 14.85 -1.22
N SER A 206 -9.43 13.83 -0.48
CA SER A 206 -8.60 12.66 -0.14
C SER A 206 -8.24 11.84 -1.39
N ARG A 207 -9.20 11.60 -2.28
CA ARG A 207 -8.99 10.89 -3.56
C ARG A 207 -8.00 11.61 -4.46
N LEU A 208 -8.13 12.93 -4.59
CA LEU A 208 -7.19 13.75 -5.37
C LEU A 208 -5.79 13.74 -4.76
N ALA A 209 -5.67 13.92 -3.44
CA ALA A 209 -4.38 13.88 -2.77
C ALA A 209 -3.69 12.51 -2.88
N TYR A 210 -4.44 11.41 -2.77
CA TYR A 210 -3.92 10.07 -3.02
C TYR A 210 -3.33 9.96 -4.43
N GLN A 211 -4.09 10.37 -5.45
CA GLN A 211 -3.66 10.29 -6.86
C GLN A 211 -2.44 11.19 -7.16
N GLU A 212 -2.29 12.30 -6.44
CA GLU A 212 -1.12 13.20 -6.56
C GLU A 212 0.14 12.61 -5.89
N PHE A 213 0.01 12.12 -4.65
CA PHE A 213 1.15 11.76 -3.81
C PHE A 213 1.60 10.32 -4.01
N VAL A 214 0.66 9.39 -4.16
CA VAL A 214 0.96 7.95 -4.13
C VAL A 214 1.45 7.45 -5.49
N PRO A 215 2.61 6.79 -5.57
CA PRO A 215 3.06 6.11 -6.78
C PRO A 215 2.29 4.78 -6.97
N HIS A 216 0.97 4.88 -7.18
CA HIS A 216 0.03 3.77 -7.26
C HIS A 216 0.09 3.03 -8.60
N TYR A 217 -0.39 1.77 -8.63
CA TYR A 217 -0.71 1.05 -9.86
C TYR A 217 -1.89 1.72 -10.60
N PRO A 218 -2.17 1.37 -11.86
CA PRO A 218 -3.34 1.90 -12.53
C PRO A 218 -4.61 1.70 -11.71
N LEU A 219 -5.38 2.77 -11.52
CA LEU A 219 -6.66 2.70 -10.80
C LEU A 219 -7.75 2.24 -11.77
N ASP A 220 -8.37 1.10 -11.50
CA ASP A 220 -9.39 0.50 -12.39
C ASP A 220 -10.66 1.35 -12.49
N ALA A 221 -10.96 2.18 -11.48
CA ALA A 221 -12.06 3.15 -11.54
C ALA A 221 -11.72 4.42 -12.34
N GLY A 222 -10.45 4.62 -12.73
CA GLY A 222 -9.98 5.82 -13.43
C GLY A 222 -9.41 6.88 -12.49
N SER A 223 -9.58 8.16 -12.83
CA SER A 223 -9.04 9.30 -12.08
C SER A 223 -10.15 10.27 -11.65
N GLY A 224 -9.85 11.15 -10.69
CA GLY A 224 -10.77 12.14 -10.14
C GLY A 224 -11.51 11.64 -8.89
N ASP A 225 -12.79 12.02 -8.72
CA ASP A 225 -13.60 11.59 -7.56
C ASP A 225 -14.14 10.17 -7.75
N VAL A 226 -13.25 9.18 -7.74
CA VAL A 226 -13.54 7.75 -7.89
C VAL A 226 -12.79 6.92 -6.85
N PRO A 227 -13.26 5.71 -6.52
CA PRO A 227 -12.53 4.78 -5.65
C PRO A 227 -11.13 4.45 -6.18
N ILE A 228 -10.22 4.09 -5.28
CA ILE A 228 -8.81 3.86 -5.61
C ILE A 228 -8.42 2.37 -5.69
N TYR A 229 -9.39 1.47 -5.85
CA TYR A 229 -9.10 0.05 -5.99
C TYR A 229 -8.23 -0.24 -7.21
N GLN A 230 -7.33 -1.21 -7.07
CA GLN A 230 -6.30 -1.52 -8.04
C GLN A 230 -5.86 -2.97 -7.93
N SER A 231 -5.20 -3.48 -8.97
CA SER A 231 -4.60 -4.82 -8.96
C SER A 231 -3.27 -4.84 -9.68
N PHE A 232 -2.39 -5.75 -9.27
CA PHE A 232 -1.10 -5.99 -9.92
C PHE A 232 -0.65 -7.44 -9.68
N ASN A 233 0.33 -7.88 -10.42
CA ASN A 233 0.92 -9.19 -10.20
C ASN A 233 2.43 -9.13 -9.99
N VAL A 234 2.94 -10.11 -9.26
CA VAL A 234 4.36 -10.41 -9.09
C VAL A 234 4.55 -11.89 -9.40
N GLY A 235 5.23 -12.20 -10.48
CA GLY A 235 5.25 -13.57 -10.98
C GLY A 235 3.85 -14.10 -11.19
N ARG A 236 3.57 -15.26 -10.62
CA ARG A 236 2.26 -15.93 -10.66
C ARG A 236 1.36 -15.63 -9.45
N VAL A 237 1.60 -14.51 -8.77
CA VAL A 237 0.76 -14.03 -7.65
C VAL A 237 0.00 -12.80 -8.07
N LEU A 238 -1.33 -12.83 -7.97
CA LEU A 238 -2.19 -11.68 -8.20
C LEU A 238 -2.52 -11.00 -6.88
N PHE A 239 -2.27 -9.70 -6.79
CA PHE A 239 -2.69 -8.84 -5.69
C PHE A 239 -3.92 -8.02 -6.10
N ILE A 240 -4.98 -8.07 -5.31
CA ILE A 240 -6.22 -7.31 -5.51
C ILE A 240 -6.43 -6.43 -4.29
N LEU A 241 -6.31 -5.11 -4.47
CA LEU A 241 -6.45 -4.12 -3.41
C LEU A 241 -7.84 -3.49 -3.49
N THR A 242 -8.68 -3.71 -2.49
CA THR A 242 -10.02 -3.14 -2.42
C THR A 242 -10.04 -1.85 -1.61
N ASP A 243 -10.74 -0.83 -2.13
CA ASP A 243 -11.01 0.43 -1.44
C ASP A 243 -12.24 0.24 -0.55
N ASN A 244 -12.01 0.11 0.74
CA ASN A 244 -13.06 -0.22 1.72
C ASN A 244 -13.74 1.03 2.32
N ARG A 245 -13.41 2.23 1.89
CA ARG A 245 -13.92 3.48 2.47
C ARG A 245 -14.80 4.29 1.52
N SER A 246 -14.40 4.40 0.26
CA SER A 246 -15.00 5.31 -0.73
C SER A 246 -16.48 5.09 -0.96
N GLU A 247 -16.94 3.85 -1.00
CA GLU A 247 -18.34 3.49 -1.28
C GLU A 247 -19.04 2.83 -0.08
N ARG A 248 -18.37 2.82 1.07
CA ARG A 248 -18.86 2.19 2.29
C ARG A 248 -20.12 2.90 2.80
N THR A 249 -21.21 2.18 2.95
CA THR A 249 -22.41 2.69 3.62
C THR A 249 -22.13 2.95 5.11
N PRO A 250 -22.61 4.04 5.71
CA PRO A 250 -22.47 4.25 7.14
C PRO A 250 -22.93 3.01 7.93
N TYR A 251 -22.09 2.53 8.84
CA TYR A 251 -22.32 1.25 9.53
C TYR A 251 -23.63 1.25 10.36
N ARG A 252 -24.08 2.40 10.87
CA ARG A 252 -25.35 2.60 11.60
C ARG A 252 -26.55 2.85 10.69
N ALA A 253 -26.38 2.85 9.36
CA ALA A 253 -27.52 2.99 8.47
C ALA A 253 -28.53 1.85 8.71
N SER A 254 -29.80 2.19 8.67
CA SER A 254 -30.92 1.23 8.84
C SER A 254 -31.22 0.43 7.56
N SER A 255 -30.43 0.61 6.51
CA SER A 255 -30.60 -0.10 5.24
C SER A 255 -30.24 -1.58 5.37
N SER A 256 -31.04 -2.46 4.79
CA SER A 256 -30.70 -3.87 4.60
C SER A 256 -29.61 -4.06 3.52
N ASN A 257 -29.43 -3.08 2.63
CA ASN A 257 -28.48 -3.17 1.50
C ASN A 257 -27.19 -2.38 1.80
N LYS A 258 -26.58 -2.60 2.96
CA LYS A 258 -25.30 -1.98 3.28
C LYS A 258 -24.18 -2.62 2.46
N THR A 259 -23.25 -1.80 2.03
CA THR A 259 -22.09 -2.22 1.23
C THR A 259 -20.81 -1.62 1.77
N VAL A 260 -19.71 -2.36 1.65
CA VAL A 260 -18.33 -1.87 1.82
C VAL A 260 -17.78 -1.41 0.49
N LEU A 261 -17.92 -2.25 -0.53
CA LEU A 261 -17.25 -2.06 -1.82
C LEU A 261 -18.05 -1.23 -2.82
N GLY A 262 -19.37 -1.09 -2.61
CA GLY A 262 -20.26 -0.59 -3.65
C GLY A 262 -20.43 -1.58 -4.80
N SER A 263 -21.39 -1.30 -5.70
CA SER A 263 -21.76 -2.25 -6.75
C SER A 263 -20.69 -2.44 -7.82
N GLN A 264 -20.04 -1.34 -8.22
CA GLN A 264 -19.04 -1.37 -9.31
C GLN A 264 -17.77 -2.10 -8.87
N GLN A 265 -17.19 -1.72 -7.74
CA GLN A 265 -15.98 -2.37 -7.22
C GLN A 265 -16.26 -3.85 -6.89
N LYS A 266 -17.41 -4.17 -6.30
CA LYS A 266 -17.78 -5.56 -6.01
C LYS A 266 -17.86 -6.41 -7.27
N ALA A 267 -18.45 -5.89 -8.35
CA ALA A 267 -18.48 -6.57 -9.64
C ALA A 267 -17.06 -6.75 -10.23
N TRP A 268 -16.23 -5.69 -10.17
CA TRP A 268 -14.82 -5.76 -10.59
C TRP A 268 -14.05 -6.81 -9.78
N PHE A 269 -14.19 -6.81 -8.45
CA PHE A 269 -13.51 -7.77 -7.57
C PHE A 269 -13.87 -9.22 -7.91
N LYS A 270 -15.18 -9.51 -8.08
CA LYS A 270 -15.65 -10.84 -8.49
C LYS A 270 -15.10 -11.25 -9.85
N ASN A 271 -15.05 -10.34 -10.81
CA ASN A 271 -14.49 -10.62 -12.13
C ASN A 271 -12.98 -10.92 -12.04
N LYS A 272 -12.22 -10.15 -11.22
CA LYS A 272 -10.79 -10.41 -10.99
C LYS A 272 -10.55 -11.80 -10.40
N LEU A 273 -11.38 -12.25 -9.47
CA LEU A 273 -11.30 -13.60 -8.92
C LEU A 273 -11.53 -14.67 -9.99
N LEU A 274 -12.52 -14.48 -10.89
CA LEU A 274 -12.77 -15.41 -11.98
C LEU A 274 -11.65 -15.41 -13.03
N GLU A 275 -11.14 -14.23 -13.41
CA GLU A 275 -10.02 -14.09 -14.35
C GLU A 275 -8.73 -14.72 -13.80
N ALA A 276 -8.57 -14.74 -12.50
CA ALA A 276 -7.40 -15.31 -11.83
C ALA A 276 -7.37 -16.83 -11.87
N GLN A 277 -8.54 -17.48 -11.92
CA GLN A 277 -8.62 -18.94 -11.92
C GLN A 277 -7.87 -19.55 -13.11
N GLY A 278 -7.03 -20.54 -12.84
CA GLY A 278 -6.21 -21.21 -13.86
C GLY A 278 -5.04 -20.38 -14.39
N THR A 279 -4.92 -19.11 -13.97
CA THR A 279 -3.82 -18.22 -14.36
C THR A 279 -2.87 -17.98 -13.19
N TYR A 280 -3.42 -17.67 -12.02
CA TYR A 280 -2.65 -17.35 -10.82
C TYR A 280 -2.89 -18.41 -9.73
N PRO A 281 -1.88 -19.20 -9.36
CA PRO A 281 -2.00 -20.19 -8.28
C PRO A 281 -2.14 -19.54 -6.89
N LEU A 282 -1.80 -18.25 -6.75
CA LEU A 282 -2.00 -17.48 -5.51
C LEU A 282 -2.68 -16.15 -5.82
N ILE A 283 -3.75 -15.88 -5.09
CA ILE A 283 -4.48 -14.60 -5.09
C ILE A 283 -4.36 -13.99 -3.70
N VAL A 284 -3.87 -12.77 -3.60
CA VAL A 284 -3.76 -12.02 -2.36
C VAL A 284 -4.77 -10.89 -2.38
N TRP A 285 -5.83 -11.01 -1.59
CA TRP A 285 -6.81 -9.96 -1.40
C TRP A 285 -6.36 -9.04 -0.27
N VAL A 286 -6.11 -7.77 -0.59
CA VAL A 286 -5.79 -6.72 0.39
C VAL A 286 -7.09 -6.01 0.77
N ASN A 287 -7.47 -6.21 2.02
CA ASN A 287 -8.69 -5.68 2.66
C ASN A 287 -8.29 -5.00 3.97
N THR A 288 -8.51 -3.70 4.10
CA THR A 288 -7.83 -2.89 5.10
C THR A 288 -8.30 -3.09 6.54
N PHE A 289 -9.52 -3.60 6.79
CA PHE A 289 -10.06 -3.82 8.14
C PHE A 289 -10.57 -5.27 8.35
N PRO A 290 -10.89 -5.70 9.61
CA PRO A 290 -11.17 -7.08 9.91
C PRO A 290 -12.32 -7.72 9.12
N TRP A 291 -12.02 -8.83 8.42
CA TRP A 291 -12.99 -9.74 7.80
C TRP A 291 -13.64 -10.67 8.84
N ILE A 292 -12.78 -11.27 9.69
CA ILE A 292 -13.21 -12.16 10.76
C ILE A 292 -13.62 -11.31 11.95
N SER A 293 -14.93 -11.18 12.17
CA SER A 293 -15.50 -10.36 13.24
C SER A 293 -16.95 -10.74 13.51
N GLU A 294 -17.36 -10.58 14.76
CA GLU A 294 -18.73 -10.80 15.22
C GLU A 294 -19.41 -9.45 15.55
N GLN A 295 -20.73 -9.39 15.40
CA GLN A 295 -21.48 -8.16 15.61
C GLN A 295 -21.37 -7.71 17.07
N GLY A 296 -20.96 -6.46 17.28
CA GLY A 296 -20.82 -5.83 18.59
C GLY A 296 -19.39 -5.65 19.07
N GLU A 297 -18.37 -6.12 18.33
CA GLU A 297 -16.96 -6.04 18.72
C GLU A 297 -16.23 -4.78 18.22
N GLY A 298 -16.94 -3.79 17.78
CA GLY A 298 -16.36 -2.53 17.29
C GLY A 298 -17.27 -1.87 16.26
N ASP A 299 -16.85 -0.74 15.76
CA ASP A 299 -17.62 0.02 14.76
C ASP A 299 -17.02 -0.13 13.34
N ASP A 300 -15.99 -0.98 13.18
CA ASP A 300 -15.17 -0.97 11.99
C ASP A 300 -14.71 -2.36 11.54
N GLY A 301 -15.66 -3.14 11.06
CA GLY A 301 -15.43 -4.49 10.55
C GLY A 301 -16.55 -4.95 9.61
N TRP A 302 -16.33 -6.08 8.96
CA TRP A 302 -17.31 -6.67 8.06
C TRP A 302 -18.59 -7.20 8.78
N GLU A 303 -18.59 -7.31 10.09
CA GLU A 303 -19.74 -7.72 10.89
C GLU A 303 -20.97 -6.80 10.71
N TRP A 304 -20.74 -5.54 10.33
CA TRP A 304 -21.80 -4.57 10.04
C TRP A 304 -22.36 -4.69 8.61
N TYR A 305 -21.73 -5.48 7.75
CA TYR A 305 -22.06 -5.67 6.33
C TYR A 305 -22.26 -7.15 5.99
N GLN A 306 -22.96 -7.86 6.87
CA GLN A 306 -23.12 -9.33 6.81
C GLN A 306 -23.66 -9.81 5.47
N GLU A 307 -24.64 -9.10 4.88
CA GLU A 307 -25.21 -9.50 3.58
C GLU A 307 -24.17 -9.46 2.47
N GLU A 308 -23.36 -8.41 2.38
CA GLU A 308 -22.31 -8.33 1.38
C GLU A 308 -21.15 -9.29 1.68
N ARG A 309 -20.77 -9.46 2.96
CA ARG A 309 -19.78 -10.45 3.37
C ARG A 309 -20.19 -11.87 2.98
N ASN A 310 -21.43 -12.24 3.26
CA ASN A 310 -21.97 -13.54 2.88
C ASN A 310 -22.09 -13.68 1.36
N GLU A 311 -22.47 -12.63 0.63
CA GLU A 311 -22.52 -12.62 -0.84
C GLU A 311 -21.15 -12.90 -1.45
N ILE A 312 -20.08 -12.26 -0.92
CA ILE A 312 -18.71 -12.47 -1.38
C ILE A 312 -18.23 -13.87 -1.00
N ALA A 313 -18.48 -14.32 0.23
CA ALA A 313 -18.11 -15.66 0.67
C ALA A 313 -18.82 -16.76 -0.13
N ASN A 314 -20.12 -16.64 -0.40
CA ASN A 314 -20.84 -17.53 -1.29
C ASN A 314 -20.22 -17.54 -2.69
N PHE A 315 -19.91 -16.37 -3.23
CA PHE A 315 -19.31 -16.29 -4.57
C PHE A 315 -17.97 -17.03 -4.63
N ILE A 316 -17.13 -16.92 -3.61
CA ILE A 316 -15.83 -17.61 -3.51
C ILE A 316 -16.05 -19.13 -3.50
N VAL A 317 -16.98 -19.62 -2.68
CA VAL A 317 -17.28 -21.06 -2.56
C VAL A 317 -17.97 -21.60 -3.82
N ASP A 318 -19.01 -20.93 -4.31
CA ASP A 318 -19.83 -21.38 -5.45
C ASP A 318 -19.03 -21.45 -6.77
N ASN A 319 -17.97 -20.60 -6.90
CA ASN A 319 -17.10 -20.60 -8.06
C ASN A 319 -15.78 -21.36 -7.84
N ASP A 320 -15.65 -22.08 -6.72
CA ASP A 320 -14.46 -22.86 -6.38
C ASP A 320 -13.14 -22.07 -6.49
N ILE A 321 -13.15 -20.79 -6.01
CA ILE A 321 -11.97 -19.94 -6.04
C ILE A 321 -10.87 -20.53 -5.15
N LYS A 322 -9.74 -20.90 -5.73
CA LYS A 322 -8.60 -21.52 -5.04
C LYS A 322 -7.43 -20.56 -4.89
N GLY A 323 -6.54 -20.88 -3.95
CA GLY A 323 -5.30 -20.14 -3.74
C GLY A 323 -5.53 -18.71 -3.24
N LEU A 324 -6.66 -18.41 -2.62
CA LEU A 324 -6.97 -17.10 -2.04
C LEU A 324 -6.41 -17.01 -0.63
N CYS A 325 -5.75 -15.90 -0.30
CA CYS A 325 -5.51 -15.46 1.08
C CYS A 325 -5.80 -13.96 1.21
N MET A 326 -6.02 -13.50 2.43
CA MET A 326 -6.28 -12.08 2.73
C MET A 326 -5.18 -11.47 3.57
N LEU A 327 -4.83 -10.22 3.24
CA LEU A 327 -4.01 -9.35 4.08
C LEU A 327 -4.89 -8.23 4.63
N SER A 328 -4.72 -7.91 5.92
CA SER A 328 -5.56 -6.94 6.60
C SER A 328 -4.75 -6.03 7.56
N GLY A 329 -5.33 -4.86 7.88
CA GLY A 329 -4.78 -3.85 8.77
C GLY A 329 -5.77 -3.40 9.83
N ASP A 330 -5.79 -2.10 10.19
CA ASP A 330 -6.69 -1.42 11.13
C ASP A 330 -6.65 -1.93 12.58
N ALA A 331 -6.73 -3.22 12.78
CA ALA A 331 -6.56 -3.84 14.07
C ALA A 331 -5.08 -3.81 14.47
N HIS A 332 -4.76 -3.04 15.49
CA HIS A 332 -3.36 -2.83 15.91
C HIS A 332 -2.76 -4.10 16.56
N MET A 333 -2.62 -5.14 15.76
CA MET A 333 -2.17 -6.46 16.18
C MET A 333 -1.57 -7.26 15.03
N ILE A 334 -0.80 -8.28 15.35
CA ILE A 334 -0.56 -9.42 14.46
C ILE A 334 -1.64 -10.46 14.74
N ALA A 335 -2.33 -10.94 13.71
CA ALA A 335 -3.24 -12.07 13.86
C ALA A 335 -3.19 -12.99 12.65
N ILE A 336 -3.40 -14.27 12.88
CA ILE A 336 -3.33 -15.31 11.86
C ILE A 336 -4.53 -16.24 11.99
N ASP A 337 -5.23 -16.42 10.88
CA ASP A 337 -6.25 -17.46 10.70
C ASP A 337 -5.92 -18.30 9.47
N ASP A 338 -5.96 -19.61 9.60
CA ASP A 338 -5.64 -20.56 8.52
C ASP A 338 -6.81 -20.85 7.56
N GLY A 339 -7.90 -20.13 7.72
CA GLY A 339 -9.16 -20.34 6.99
C GLY A 339 -10.27 -20.96 7.86
N THR A 340 -9.94 -21.34 9.09
CA THR A 340 -10.91 -21.97 10.02
C THR A 340 -12.10 -21.06 10.32
N ASN A 341 -11.87 -19.75 10.48
CA ASN A 341 -12.91 -18.79 10.91
C ASN A 341 -13.31 -17.79 9.82
N SER A 342 -12.77 -17.89 8.62
CA SER A 342 -13.00 -16.89 7.56
C SER A 342 -14.16 -17.23 6.62
N ASN A 343 -14.76 -18.44 6.72
CA ASN A 343 -15.89 -18.84 5.89
C ASN A 343 -17.19 -18.25 6.42
N TYR A 344 -17.77 -17.33 5.68
CA TYR A 344 -19.11 -16.75 5.92
C TYR A 344 -20.11 -17.13 4.83
N SER A 345 -19.82 -18.19 4.06
CA SER A 345 -20.75 -18.74 3.07
C SER A 345 -21.93 -19.42 3.78
N ASN A 346 -23.09 -19.33 3.15
CA ASN A 346 -24.28 -20.10 3.57
C ASN A 346 -24.25 -21.55 3.08
N THR A 347 -23.26 -21.90 2.25
CA THR A 347 -23.03 -23.24 1.72
C THR A 347 -21.80 -23.88 2.38
N GLU A 348 -21.75 -25.22 2.40
CA GLU A 348 -20.56 -25.92 2.87
C GLU A 348 -19.36 -25.58 1.98
N GLY A 349 -18.24 -25.24 2.60
CA GLY A 349 -17.01 -24.88 1.91
C GLY A 349 -15.88 -24.54 2.89
N GLU A 350 -14.69 -24.36 2.36
CA GLU A 350 -13.52 -23.95 3.13
C GLU A 350 -13.39 -22.43 3.15
N GLY A 351 -12.89 -21.89 4.25
CA GLY A 351 -12.44 -20.50 4.31
C GLY A 351 -11.08 -20.33 3.66
N PHE A 352 -10.56 -19.12 3.72
CA PHE A 352 -9.22 -18.78 3.21
C PHE A 352 -8.37 -18.17 4.31
N PRO A 353 -7.02 -18.35 4.27
CA PRO A 353 -6.12 -17.76 5.26
C PRO A 353 -6.24 -16.24 5.34
N VAL A 354 -6.21 -15.69 6.56
CA VAL A 354 -6.27 -14.26 6.85
C VAL A 354 -5.09 -13.87 7.72
N PHE A 355 -4.33 -12.87 7.28
CA PHE A 355 -3.16 -12.35 7.97
C PHE A 355 -3.36 -10.87 8.28
N HIS A 356 -3.30 -10.51 9.55
CA HIS A 356 -3.27 -9.13 10.01
C HIS A 356 -1.84 -8.71 10.36
N ALA A 357 -1.46 -7.50 9.99
CA ALA A 357 -0.25 -6.85 10.46
C ALA A 357 -0.45 -5.34 10.65
N GLY A 358 -0.41 -4.91 11.88
CA GLY A 358 -0.42 -3.57 12.44
C GLY A 358 0.07 -3.68 13.86
N ALA A 359 0.40 -2.68 14.60
CA ALA A 359 0.52 -1.28 14.25
C ALA A 359 2.00 -0.94 14.11
N LEU A 360 2.36 -0.22 13.06
CA LEU A 360 3.75 0.24 12.87
C LEU A 360 4.17 1.22 13.96
N SER A 361 3.32 2.19 14.29
CA SER A 361 3.61 3.18 15.35
C SER A 361 2.36 3.63 16.12
N ARG A 362 1.42 2.70 16.35
CA ARG A 362 0.24 2.88 17.21
C ARG A 362 0.25 1.88 18.34
N SER A 363 -0.35 2.24 19.46
CA SER A 363 -0.54 1.31 20.58
C SER A 363 -1.41 0.14 20.14
N GLY A 364 -1.10 -1.05 20.64
CA GLY A 364 -1.84 -2.28 20.34
C GLY A 364 -3.32 -2.20 20.70
N SER A 365 -4.17 -2.80 19.87
CA SER A 365 -5.58 -3.04 20.15
C SER A 365 -6.03 -4.36 19.52
N TYR A 366 -7.03 -5.00 20.11
CA TYR A 366 -7.64 -6.21 19.59
C TYR A 366 -8.92 -5.86 18.86
N LYS A 367 -9.08 -6.35 17.63
CA LYS A 367 -10.33 -6.23 16.85
C LYS A 367 -10.63 -7.53 16.12
N GLY A 368 -11.92 -7.88 16.06
CA GLY A 368 -12.36 -9.07 15.33
C GLY A 368 -11.93 -10.39 15.99
N GLY A 369 -11.98 -11.46 15.23
CA GLY A 369 -11.69 -12.82 15.68
C GLY A 369 -12.96 -13.69 15.79
N PRO A 370 -12.85 -14.93 16.30
CA PRO A 370 -11.60 -15.55 16.74
C PRO A 370 -10.61 -15.84 15.58
N TYR A 371 -9.32 -15.88 15.88
CA TYR A 371 -8.27 -16.23 14.93
C TYR A 371 -7.62 -17.56 15.33
N SER A 372 -7.54 -18.52 14.42
CA SER A 372 -7.11 -19.91 14.70
C SER A 372 -5.71 -20.03 15.29
N HIS A 373 -4.79 -19.15 14.92
CA HIS A 373 -3.43 -19.09 15.44
C HIS A 373 -3.19 -17.91 16.40
N GLY A 374 -4.27 -17.25 16.83
CA GLY A 374 -4.24 -16.19 17.83
C GLY A 374 -4.05 -14.80 17.26
N ALA A 375 -4.18 -13.82 18.16
CA ALA A 375 -4.00 -12.40 17.91
C ALA A 375 -3.12 -11.79 19.01
N PHE A 376 -2.18 -10.94 18.61
CA PHE A 376 -1.11 -10.40 19.45
C PHE A 376 -1.06 -8.88 19.30
N PRO A 377 -1.86 -8.13 20.09
CA PRO A 377 -1.82 -6.68 20.07
C PRO A 377 -0.45 -6.13 20.47
N GLY A 378 0.02 -5.12 19.73
CA GLY A 378 1.33 -4.52 20.03
C GLY A 378 1.61 -3.29 19.18
N GLU A 379 2.69 -2.60 19.50
CA GLU A 379 3.26 -1.49 18.72
C GLU A 379 4.59 -1.93 18.11
N GLY A 380 4.97 -1.35 16.99
CA GLY A 380 6.21 -1.70 16.29
C GLY A 380 6.15 -3.08 15.61
N GLN A 381 4.96 -3.49 15.18
CA GLN A 381 4.70 -4.77 14.55
C GLN A 381 4.52 -4.64 13.04
N TYR A 382 5.01 -5.63 12.30
CA TYR A 382 4.80 -5.83 10.87
C TYR A 382 4.83 -7.34 10.57
N GLY A 383 4.32 -7.74 9.42
CA GLY A 383 4.39 -9.12 8.96
C GLY A 383 5.33 -9.25 7.76
N LEU A 384 5.96 -10.42 7.62
CA LEU A 384 6.69 -10.81 6.44
C LEU A 384 5.95 -11.96 5.74
N MET A 385 5.69 -11.80 4.45
CA MET A 385 5.15 -12.86 3.60
C MET A 385 6.21 -13.28 2.59
N SER A 386 6.65 -14.52 2.66
CA SER A 386 7.56 -15.12 1.69
C SER A 386 6.82 -16.07 0.78
N VAL A 387 7.00 -15.88 -0.52
CA VAL A 387 6.42 -16.69 -1.59
C VAL A 387 7.55 -17.48 -2.23
N GLU A 388 7.47 -18.81 -2.18
CA GLU A 388 8.36 -19.72 -2.89
C GLU A 388 7.62 -20.28 -4.12
N ASP A 389 7.97 -19.77 -5.29
CA ASP A 389 7.46 -20.22 -6.59
C ASP A 389 8.60 -20.75 -7.47
N ARG A 390 8.58 -22.05 -7.73
CA ARG A 390 9.58 -22.76 -8.54
C ARG A 390 9.05 -23.18 -9.91
N GLY A 391 7.89 -22.65 -10.32
CA GLY A 391 7.27 -22.93 -11.61
C GLY A 391 6.47 -24.24 -11.67
N GLY A 392 6.29 -24.93 -10.56
CA GLY A 392 5.40 -26.10 -10.45
C GLY A 392 3.93 -25.71 -10.24
N ASP A 393 3.09 -26.71 -9.94
CA ASP A 393 1.66 -26.50 -9.69
C ASP A 393 1.38 -25.83 -8.33
N GLU A 394 2.33 -25.91 -7.41
CA GLU A 394 2.21 -25.40 -6.06
C GLU A 394 3.09 -24.16 -5.82
N ILE A 395 2.54 -23.21 -5.10
CA ILE A 395 3.27 -22.08 -4.49
C ILE A 395 3.23 -22.28 -2.98
N LYS A 396 4.40 -22.17 -2.34
CA LYS A 396 4.48 -22.18 -0.89
C LYS A 396 4.50 -20.75 -0.34
N VAL A 397 3.63 -20.49 0.62
CA VAL A 397 3.56 -19.22 1.35
C VAL A 397 4.01 -19.44 2.79
N VAL A 398 4.88 -18.57 3.27
CA VAL A 398 5.29 -18.50 4.68
C VAL A 398 4.97 -17.11 5.20
N TRP A 399 4.20 -17.08 6.27
CA TRP A 399 3.87 -15.86 7.00
C TRP A 399 4.63 -15.84 8.35
N SER A 400 5.29 -14.71 8.66
CA SER A 400 6.06 -14.53 9.90
C SER A 400 5.97 -13.09 10.43
#